data_aa30f2501f2e2ea46ae1ca98c05614fd
#
_entry.id   aa30f2501f2e2ea46ae1ca98c05614fd
#
_cell.length_a   1.000
_cell.length_b   1.000
_cell.length_c   1.000
_cell.angle_alpha   90.00
_cell.angle_beta   90.00
_cell.angle_gamma   90.00
#
_symmetry.space_group_name_H-M   'P 1'
#
loop_
_entity.id
_entity.type
_entity.pdbx_description
1 polymer ?
#
loop_
_entity_poly.entity_id
_entity_poly.type
_entity_poly.pdbx_seq_one_letter_code
_entity_poly.pdbx_strand_id
1 'polypeptide(L)'
;CIRDRFMTIIVLFWIMAIMDGWRGVKETWPAVVVGGGSFAVVQFLTANYIGPELPDITSALVSLVALTLFLKVWQPKRIFRFETEGGTAAPATTAPPAQAITLTLGRVLKAWSPFIVLTAMVTLWSIKPFKALFTAGGALASTVINIPVPFLHNLVEKMPPVVAQATPYGAVYSFNWLSATGTAIVIAAVITIAYLKMKPAHALRTLGETFRELALPIYSIGMVLAFAFIANYSGLSATLALALAHTGKAFTFFSPFLGWIGVFLTGSDTSANALFGALQATTAQQLGLPQVLMVAANTTGGVTGKMISPQSIAIACAAVGLAGKESDLFRFTVKHSLIFAAMIGIMTTLQAYWLTWMIP
;
A
#
# COMPACT_ATOMS: atom_id res chain seq x y z
N CYS A 1 6.20 0.13 9.24
CA CYS A 1 6.18 1.57 9.36
C CYS A 1 7.52 2.29 9.56
N ILE A 2 8.52 1.85 10.35
CA ILE A 2 9.79 2.60 10.46
C ILE A 2 10.61 2.50 9.17
N ARG A 3 10.59 1.37 8.48
CA ARG A 3 11.26 1.16 7.20
C ARG A 3 10.74 2.04 6.07
N ASP A 4 9.43 2.19 6.00
CA ASP A 4 8.77 2.95 4.93
C ASP A 4 9.22 4.41 4.93
N ARG A 5 9.54 4.97 6.10
CA ARG A 5 10.05 6.34 6.26
C ARG A 5 11.42 6.54 5.62
N PHE A 6 12.34 5.60 5.83
CA PHE A 6 13.65 5.66 5.18
C PHE A 6 13.52 5.49 3.67
N MET A 7 12.68 4.53 3.25
CA MET A 7 12.43 4.30 1.82
C MET A 7 11.77 5.52 1.16
N THR A 8 10.83 6.18 1.81
CA THR A 8 10.18 7.40 1.28
C THR A 8 11.20 8.48 0.90
N ILE A 9 12.18 8.75 1.75
CA ILE A 9 13.22 9.73 1.46
C ILE A 9 14.15 9.22 0.37
N ILE A 10 14.60 7.96 0.47
CA ILE A 10 15.52 7.35 -0.49
C ILE A 10 14.91 7.32 -1.90
N VAL A 11 13.63 6.95 -2.02
CA VAL A 11 12.93 6.87 -3.32
C VAL A 11 12.87 8.23 -3.99
N LEU A 12 12.63 9.32 -3.25
CA LEU A 12 12.61 10.67 -3.82
C LEU A 12 13.99 11.06 -4.37
N PHE A 13 15.07 10.83 -3.61
CA PHE A 13 16.44 11.05 -4.10
C PHE A 13 16.75 10.17 -5.31
N TRP A 14 16.29 8.91 -5.29
CA TRP A 14 16.50 7.97 -6.38
C TRP A 14 15.82 8.41 -7.67
N ILE A 15 14.57 8.91 -7.59
CA ILE A 15 13.86 9.47 -8.74
C ILE A 15 14.61 10.68 -9.30
N MET A 16 15.07 11.60 -8.46
CA MET A 16 15.84 12.76 -8.89
C MET A 16 17.16 12.34 -9.57
N ALA A 17 17.82 11.32 -9.03
CA ALA A 17 19.04 10.78 -9.63
C ALA A 17 18.81 10.12 -11.00
N ILE A 18 17.67 9.47 -11.21
CA ILE A 18 17.29 8.90 -12.51
C ILE A 18 16.98 10.01 -13.52
N MET A 19 16.32 11.10 -13.10
CA MET A 19 15.85 12.16 -14.00
C MET A 19 16.99 13.09 -14.47
N ASP A 20 17.81 13.60 -13.56
CA ASP A 20 18.85 14.62 -13.86
C ASP A 20 20.22 14.24 -13.26
N GLY A 21 20.44 12.97 -12.94
CA GLY A 21 21.68 12.46 -12.37
C GLY A 21 22.00 13.07 -11.00
N TRP A 22 23.28 12.97 -10.62
CA TRP A 22 23.77 13.45 -9.32
C TRP A 22 23.71 14.98 -9.18
N ARG A 23 23.61 15.68 -10.29
CA ARG A 23 23.47 17.13 -10.32
C ARG A 23 22.07 17.56 -9.88
N GLY A 24 21.02 16.93 -10.41
CA GLY A 24 19.65 17.18 -9.99
C GLY A 24 19.44 16.96 -8.49
N VAL A 25 20.04 15.88 -7.95
CA VAL A 25 20.04 15.61 -6.51
C VAL A 25 20.64 16.78 -5.72
N LYS A 26 21.81 17.29 -6.13
CA LYS A 26 22.47 18.40 -5.43
C LYS A 26 21.71 19.73 -5.51
N GLU A 27 20.98 19.95 -6.60
CA GLU A 27 20.21 21.19 -6.79
C GLU A 27 18.86 21.16 -6.07
N THR A 28 18.24 19.97 -5.91
CA THR A 28 16.85 19.85 -5.38
C THR A 28 16.76 19.24 -3.98
N TRP A 29 17.89 18.81 -3.37
CA TRP A 29 17.89 18.12 -2.08
C TRP A 29 17.09 18.83 -0.97
N PRO A 30 17.04 20.19 -0.87
CA PRO A 30 16.27 20.82 0.21
C PRO A 30 14.77 20.57 0.04
N ALA A 31 14.26 20.62 -1.19
CA ALA A 31 12.86 20.31 -1.48
C ALA A 31 12.53 18.83 -1.24
N VAL A 32 13.44 17.92 -1.61
CA VAL A 32 13.31 16.48 -1.35
C VAL A 32 13.28 16.20 0.16
N VAL A 33 14.14 16.84 0.95
CA VAL A 33 14.17 16.67 2.40
C VAL A 33 12.90 17.23 3.06
N VAL A 34 12.42 18.39 2.62
CA VAL A 34 11.18 18.98 3.17
C VAL A 34 9.98 18.10 2.81
N GLY A 35 9.84 17.71 1.55
CA GLY A 35 8.72 16.87 1.09
C GLY A 35 8.77 15.46 1.71
N GLY A 36 9.88 14.77 1.58
CA GLY A 36 10.05 13.41 2.11
C GLY A 36 10.10 13.37 3.65
N GLY A 37 10.76 14.35 4.27
CA GLY A 37 10.86 14.44 5.72
C GLY A 37 9.52 14.72 6.39
N SER A 38 8.74 15.68 5.88
CA SER A 38 7.39 15.97 6.39
C SER A 38 6.46 14.75 6.20
N PHE A 39 6.53 14.09 5.05
CA PHE A 39 5.78 12.85 4.81
C PHE A 39 6.16 11.77 5.84
N ALA A 40 7.44 11.49 6.00
CA ALA A 40 7.93 10.46 6.91
C ALA A 40 7.56 10.71 8.38
N VAL A 41 7.65 11.96 8.84
CA VAL A 41 7.29 12.35 10.22
C VAL A 41 5.79 12.17 10.45
N VAL A 42 4.95 12.67 9.54
CA VAL A 42 3.48 12.56 9.68
C VAL A 42 3.03 11.11 9.57
N GLN A 43 3.61 10.33 8.66
CA GLN A 43 3.34 8.90 8.54
C GLN A 43 3.64 8.17 9.86
N PHE A 44 4.75 8.53 10.51
CA PHE A 44 5.08 7.98 11.83
C PHE A 44 4.03 8.32 12.88
N LEU A 45 3.71 9.59 13.01
CA LEU A 45 2.77 10.05 14.03
C LEU A 45 1.39 9.44 13.81
N THR A 46 0.90 9.45 12.57
CA THR A 46 -0.42 8.89 12.24
C THR A 46 -0.47 7.38 12.47
N ALA A 47 0.52 6.64 11.99
CA ALA A 47 0.53 5.17 12.12
C ALA A 47 0.62 4.69 13.58
N ASN A 48 1.33 5.42 14.46
CA ASN A 48 1.51 5.00 15.85
C ASN A 48 0.42 5.53 16.80
N TYR A 49 -0.14 6.70 16.54
CA TYR A 49 -1.04 7.36 17.49
C TYR A 49 -2.50 7.42 17.03
N ILE A 50 -2.77 7.34 15.72
CA ILE A 50 -4.13 7.45 15.18
C ILE A 50 -4.61 6.07 14.69
N GLY A 51 -3.90 5.45 13.75
CA GLY A 51 -4.26 4.13 13.22
C GLY A 51 -3.60 3.86 11.86
N PRO A 52 -3.70 2.61 11.38
CA PRO A 52 -3.03 2.18 10.14
C PRO A 52 -3.75 2.62 8.85
N GLU A 53 -4.98 3.12 8.92
CA GLU A 53 -5.81 3.40 7.75
C GLU A 53 -5.55 4.78 7.11
N LEU A 54 -4.95 5.72 7.86
CA LEU A 54 -4.82 7.12 7.47
C LEU A 54 -3.40 7.63 7.17
N PRO A 55 -2.31 6.88 7.46
CA PRO A 55 -0.95 7.41 7.38
C PRO A 55 -0.63 8.05 6.03
N ASP A 56 -1.01 7.42 4.93
CA ASP A 56 -0.65 7.87 3.60
C ASP A 56 -1.41 9.15 3.20
N ILE A 57 -2.70 9.23 3.54
CA ILE A 57 -3.53 10.39 3.22
C ILE A 57 -3.05 11.62 4.01
N THR A 58 -2.87 11.48 5.32
CA THR A 58 -2.43 12.58 6.18
C THR A 58 -1.02 13.05 5.82
N SER A 59 -0.12 12.11 5.55
CA SER A 59 1.26 12.40 5.16
C SER A 59 1.34 13.12 3.82
N ALA A 60 0.56 12.66 2.83
CA ALA A 60 0.50 13.29 1.52
C ALA A 60 0.00 14.73 1.60
N LEU A 61 -1.08 14.99 2.36
CA LEU A 61 -1.64 16.33 2.53
C LEU A 61 -0.67 17.28 3.22
N VAL A 62 -0.05 16.83 4.32
CA VAL A 62 0.91 17.67 5.06
C VAL A 62 2.18 17.91 4.24
N SER A 63 2.69 16.90 3.56
CA SER A 63 3.85 17.02 2.67
C SER A 63 3.58 18.00 1.52
N LEU A 64 2.39 17.92 0.91
CA LEU A 64 1.97 18.86 -0.14
C LEU A 64 1.96 20.30 0.37
N VAL A 65 1.37 20.54 1.53
CA VAL A 65 1.34 21.89 2.16
C VAL A 65 2.75 22.36 2.51
N ALA A 66 3.54 21.51 3.18
CA ALA A 66 4.90 21.82 3.58
C ALA A 66 5.78 22.18 2.37
N LEU A 67 5.73 21.37 1.32
CA LEU A 67 6.50 21.60 0.10
C LEU A 67 6.01 22.87 -0.64
N THR A 68 4.71 23.09 -0.72
CA THR A 68 4.13 24.29 -1.35
C THR A 68 4.57 25.56 -0.61
N LEU A 69 4.56 25.57 0.72
CA LEU A 69 5.03 26.70 1.52
C LEU A 69 6.52 26.91 1.37
N PHE A 70 7.30 25.82 1.39
CA PHE A 70 8.75 25.88 1.21
C PHE A 70 9.14 26.44 -0.15
N LEU A 71 8.50 26.04 -1.23
CA LEU A 71 8.78 26.50 -2.59
C LEU A 71 8.39 27.98 -2.83
N LYS A 72 7.61 28.60 -1.96
CA LYS A 72 7.40 30.07 -1.99
C LYS A 72 8.64 30.83 -1.53
N VAL A 73 9.44 30.25 -0.66
CA VAL A 73 10.65 30.87 -0.08
C VAL A 73 11.90 30.42 -0.79
N TRP A 74 11.91 29.17 -1.24
CA TRP A 74 13.06 28.56 -1.89
C TRP A 74 12.71 28.05 -3.29
N GLN A 75 13.59 28.31 -4.26
CA GLN A 75 13.45 27.80 -5.62
C GLN A 75 14.81 27.27 -6.12
N PRO A 76 14.83 26.20 -6.92
CA PRO A 76 16.06 25.70 -7.51
C PRO A 76 16.62 26.74 -8.48
N LYS A 77 17.95 26.87 -8.51
CA LYS A 77 18.63 27.83 -9.40
C LYS A 77 18.44 27.52 -10.88
N ARG A 78 18.18 26.27 -11.23
CA ARG A 78 17.97 25.79 -12.57
C ARG A 78 16.64 25.02 -12.66
N ILE A 79 15.89 25.26 -13.73
CA ILE A 79 14.71 24.47 -14.08
C ILE A 79 15.15 23.37 -15.05
N PHE A 80 15.06 22.11 -14.60
CA PHE A 80 15.30 20.95 -15.48
C PHE A 80 14.20 20.86 -16.54
N ARG A 81 14.60 20.62 -17.80
CA ARG A 81 13.69 20.31 -18.91
C ARG A 81 14.27 19.14 -19.68
N PHE A 82 13.41 18.21 -20.08
CA PHE A 82 13.80 17.15 -21.01
C PHE A 82 14.16 17.79 -22.37
N GLU A 83 15.32 17.47 -22.92
CA GLU A 83 15.66 17.79 -24.29
C GLU A 83 14.73 16.96 -25.19
N THR A 84 13.88 17.63 -25.95
CA THR A 84 13.08 16.97 -26.97
C THR A 84 14.06 16.51 -28.06
N GLU A 85 14.10 15.22 -28.37
CA GLU A 85 14.85 14.68 -29.51
C GLU A 85 14.37 15.41 -30.78
N GLY A 86 15.14 16.36 -31.25
CA GLY A 86 14.81 17.16 -32.45
C GLY A 86 14.91 18.66 -32.24
N GLY A 87 16.01 19.16 -31.66
CA GLY A 87 16.68 20.45 -31.89
C GLY A 87 15.90 21.74 -32.19
N THR A 88 14.63 21.81 -31.91
CA THR A 88 13.86 23.05 -31.83
C THR A 88 12.99 22.98 -30.61
N ALA A 89 13.28 23.83 -29.64
CA ALA A 89 12.32 24.09 -28.56
C ALA A 89 10.98 24.38 -29.25
N ALA A 90 10.07 23.41 -29.23
CA ALA A 90 8.71 23.71 -29.63
C ALA A 90 8.31 24.94 -28.81
N PRO A 91 7.93 26.06 -29.43
CA PRO A 91 7.39 27.17 -28.70
C PRO A 91 6.29 26.53 -27.84
N ALA A 92 6.25 26.88 -26.56
CA ALA A 92 5.18 26.45 -25.68
C ALA A 92 3.92 26.55 -26.51
N THR A 93 3.37 25.37 -26.89
CA THR A 93 2.15 25.34 -27.69
C THR A 93 1.24 26.24 -26.88
N THR A 94 0.91 27.37 -27.44
CA THR A 94 -0.13 28.24 -26.94
C THR A 94 -1.37 27.40 -27.03
N ALA A 95 -1.54 26.54 -26.02
CA ALA A 95 -2.85 26.03 -25.69
C ALA A 95 -3.71 27.29 -25.67
N PRO A 96 -4.83 27.33 -26.41
CA PRO A 96 -5.70 28.47 -26.41
C PRO A 96 -5.86 28.89 -24.96
N PRO A 97 -5.73 30.19 -24.60
CA PRO A 97 -5.66 30.60 -23.21
C PRO A 97 -6.84 29.94 -22.51
N ALA A 98 -6.50 28.94 -21.68
CA ALA A 98 -7.51 28.28 -20.87
C ALA A 98 -8.19 29.45 -20.17
N GLN A 99 -9.48 29.69 -20.51
CA GLN A 99 -10.25 30.76 -19.90
C GLN A 99 -9.91 30.72 -18.43
N ALA A 100 -9.33 31.80 -17.90
CA ALA A 100 -8.82 31.84 -16.55
C ALA A 100 -10.00 31.56 -15.63
N ILE A 101 -10.22 30.28 -15.33
CA ILE A 101 -11.25 29.85 -14.41
C ILE A 101 -10.81 30.42 -13.08
N THR A 102 -11.50 31.49 -12.65
CA THR A 102 -11.27 32.06 -11.32
C THR A 102 -11.53 30.95 -10.29
N LEU A 103 -10.44 30.40 -9.77
CA LEU A 103 -10.48 29.36 -8.73
C LEU A 103 -10.94 30.01 -7.43
N THR A 104 -12.26 30.10 -7.24
CA THR A 104 -12.86 30.48 -5.97
C THR A 104 -12.72 29.30 -4.99
N LEU A 105 -12.41 29.58 -3.73
CA LEU A 105 -12.29 28.55 -2.68
C LEU A 105 -13.50 27.60 -2.66
N GLY A 106 -14.72 28.13 -2.87
CA GLY A 106 -15.92 27.30 -2.95
C GLY A 106 -15.94 26.30 -4.10
N ARG A 107 -15.40 26.66 -5.28
CA ARG A 107 -15.27 25.74 -6.42
C ARG A 107 -14.23 24.65 -6.12
N VAL A 108 -13.11 25.04 -5.52
CA VAL A 108 -12.07 24.09 -5.12
C VAL A 108 -12.62 23.11 -4.09
N LEU A 109 -13.25 23.58 -3.01
CA LEU A 109 -13.85 22.72 -1.99
C LEU A 109 -14.92 21.80 -2.56
N LYS A 110 -15.75 22.28 -3.49
CA LYS A 110 -16.75 21.46 -4.16
C LYS A 110 -16.11 20.36 -5.01
N ALA A 111 -15.04 20.67 -5.74
CA ALA A 111 -14.32 19.68 -6.55
C ALA A 111 -13.61 18.63 -5.67
N TRP A 112 -13.10 19.04 -4.49
CA TRP A 112 -12.43 18.17 -3.54
C TRP A 112 -13.38 17.45 -2.58
N SER A 113 -14.68 17.80 -2.59
CA SER A 113 -15.67 17.24 -1.66
C SER A 113 -15.70 15.71 -1.62
N PRO A 114 -15.55 14.93 -2.72
CA PRO A 114 -15.54 13.48 -2.65
C PRO A 114 -14.38 12.97 -1.79
N PHE A 115 -13.18 13.55 -1.95
CA PHE A 115 -11.98 13.17 -1.18
C PHE A 115 -12.09 13.60 0.28
N ILE A 116 -12.65 14.78 0.56
CA ILE A 116 -12.86 15.29 1.91
C ILE A 116 -13.84 14.38 2.66
N VAL A 117 -14.99 14.05 2.04
CA VAL A 117 -15.99 13.16 2.63
C VAL A 117 -15.43 11.77 2.85
N LEU A 118 -14.72 11.23 1.86
CA LEU A 118 -14.06 9.92 1.97
C LEU A 118 -13.09 9.90 3.16
N THR A 119 -12.20 10.89 3.25
CA THR A 119 -11.22 10.99 4.34
C THR A 119 -11.92 11.10 5.70
N ALA A 120 -12.95 11.93 5.80
CA ALA A 120 -13.71 12.09 7.05
C ALA A 120 -14.38 10.77 7.48
N MET A 121 -14.99 10.05 6.55
CA MET A 121 -15.66 8.77 6.85
C MET A 121 -14.65 7.69 7.23
N VAL A 122 -13.55 7.54 6.50
CA VAL A 122 -12.48 6.57 6.84
C VAL A 122 -11.86 6.93 8.19
N THR A 123 -11.65 8.23 8.46
CA THR A 123 -11.17 8.69 9.78
C THR A 123 -12.12 8.28 10.89
N LEU A 124 -13.42 8.52 10.73
CA LEU A 124 -14.43 8.11 11.72
C LEU A 124 -14.38 6.60 12.00
N TRP A 125 -14.26 5.78 10.94
CA TRP A 125 -14.15 4.31 11.07
C TRP A 125 -12.82 3.86 11.69
N SER A 126 -11.79 4.71 11.71
CA SER A 126 -10.45 4.38 12.21
C SER A 126 -10.27 4.70 13.70
N ILE A 127 -11.04 5.65 14.25
CA ILE A 127 -10.86 6.09 15.64
C ILE A 127 -11.29 5.02 16.65
N LYS A 128 -10.51 4.86 17.71
CA LYS A 128 -10.73 3.84 18.75
C LYS A 128 -12.15 3.86 19.37
N PRO A 129 -12.73 5.01 19.75
CA PRO A 129 -14.08 5.04 20.30
C PRO A 129 -15.15 4.52 19.34
N PHE A 130 -15.02 4.78 18.04
CA PHE A 130 -15.95 4.26 17.03
C PHE A 130 -15.78 2.76 16.82
N LYS A 131 -14.55 2.26 16.74
CA LYS A 131 -14.25 0.82 16.66
C LYS A 131 -14.77 0.06 17.88
N ALA A 132 -14.73 0.66 19.06
CA ALA A 132 -15.25 0.05 20.29
C ALA A 132 -16.74 -0.28 20.25
N LEU A 133 -17.53 0.43 19.42
CA LEU A 133 -18.95 0.12 19.24
C LEU A 133 -19.20 -1.29 18.65
N PHE A 134 -18.23 -1.82 17.90
CA PHE A 134 -18.32 -3.11 17.21
C PHE A 134 -17.65 -4.26 17.98
N THR A 135 -16.98 -3.98 19.07
CA THR A 135 -16.36 -5.01 19.91
C THR A 135 -17.35 -5.62 20.90
N ALA A 136 -17.00 -6.72 21.55
CA ALA A 136 -17.83 -7.37 22.55
C ALA A 136 -18.24 -6.36 23.65
N GLY A 137 -19.53 -6.23 23.88
CA GLY A 137 -20.11 -5.23 24.80
C GLY A 137 -20.43 -3.87 24.20
N GLY A 138 -20.04 -3.60 22.96
CA GLY A 138 -20.40 -2.37 22.25
C GLY A 138 -21.83 -2.41 21.69
N ALA A 139 -22.42 -1.21 21.49
CA ALA A 139 -23.81 -1.07 21.02
C ALA A 139 -24.08 -1.70 19.63
N LEU A 140 -23.06 -1.85 18.79
CA LEU A 140 -23.15 -2.43 17.45
C LEU A 140 -22.45 -3.78 17.32
N ALA A 141 -22.13 -4.44 18.45
CA ALA A 141 -21.47 -5.74 18.47
C ALA A 141 -22.25 -6.83 17.69
N SER A 142 -23.58 -6.75 17.67
CA SER A 142 -24.46 -7.66 16.92
C SER A 142 -24.29 -7.60 15.40
N THR A 143 -23.69 -6.54 14.88
CA THR A 143 -23.40 -6.40 13.44
C THR A 143 -22.17 -7.18 13.00
N VAL A 144 -21.37 -7.70 13.93
CA VAL A 144 -20.23 -8.58 13.68
C VAL A 144 -20.66 -10.01 13.95
N ILE A 145 -20.84 -10.79 12.90
CA ILE A 145 -21.31 -12.16 12.97
C ILE A 145 -20.13 -13.10 12.75
N ASN A 146 -19.79 -13.89 13.75
CA ASN A 146 -18.73 -14.89 13.66
C ASN A 146 -19.34 -16.25 13.30
N ILE A 147 -18.98 -16.76 12.13
CA ILE A 147 -19.51 -18.00 11.54
C ILE A 147 -18.39 -19.05 11.55
N PRO A 148 -18.47 -20.06 12.44
CA PRO A 148 -17.56 -21.19 12.33
C PRO A 148 -17.76 -21.91 11.00
N VAL A 149 -16.67 -22.15 10.25
CA VAL A 149 -16.75 -22.80 8.93
C VAL A 149 -17.08 -24.29 9.16
N PRO A 150 -18.23 -24.79 8.68
CA PRO A 150 -18.60 -26.20 8.84
C PRO A 150 -17.53 -27.12 8.26
N PHE A 151 -17.30 -28.26 8.88
CA PHE A 151 -16.33 -29.28 8.46
C PHE A 151 -14.86 -28.83 8.40
N LEU A 152 -14.53 -27.65 9.00
CA LEU A 152 -13.16 -27.15 9.03
C LEU A 152 -12.77 -26.61 10.42
N HIS A 153 -13.69 -25.89 11.10
CA HIS A 153 -13.41 -25.27 12.38
C HIS A 153 -12.99 -26.28 13.44
N ASN A 154 -11.75 -26.15 13.96
CA ASN A 154 -11.13 -27.01 14.95
C ASN A 154 -10.97 -28.50 14.55
N LEU A 155 -11.16 -28.84 13.29
CA LEU A 155 -10.93 -30.20 12.78
C LEU A 155 -9.52 -30.40 12.20
N VAL A 156 -8.82 -29.31 11.89
CA VAL A 156 -7.40 -29.31 11.55
C VAL A 156 -6.60 -28.97 12.79
N GLU A 157 -5.53 -29.71 13.04
CA GLU A 157 -4.63 -29.45 14.19
C GLU A 157 -3.26 -29.00 13.70
N LYS A 158 -2.71 -28.01 14.37
CA LYS A 158 -1.29 -27.65 14.21
C LYS A 158 -0.48 -28.55 15.14
N MET A 159 0.57 -29.17 14.58
CA MET A 159 1.41 -30.14 15.28
C MET A 159 2.83 -29.59 15.47
N PRO A 160 3.61 -30.14 16.43
CA PRO A 160 5.04 -29.89 16.49
C PRO A 160 5.73 -30.27 15.16
N PRO A 161 6.75 -29.55 14.70
CA PRO A 161 7.44 -28.45 15.38
C PRO A 161 6.82 -27.06 15.11
N VAL A 162 5.71 -26.96 14.37
CA VAL A 162 5.06 -25.67 14.04
C VAL A 162 4.55 -24.96 15.30
N VAL A 163 4.05 -25.72 16.23
CA VAL A 163 3.63 -25.30 17.59
C VAL A 163 4.25 -26.23 18.63
N ALA A 164 4.38 -25.77 19.87
CA ALA A 164 5.00 -26.58 20.93
C ALA A 164 4.15 -27.80 21.33
N GLN A 165 2.83 -27.66 21.28
CA GLN A 165 1.84 -28.71 21.55
C GLN A 165 0.75 -28.69 20.49
N ALA A 166 0.16 -29.85 20.21
CA ALA A 166 -0.95 -29.96 19.28
C ALA A 166 -2.08 -29.00 19.68
N THR A 167 -2.50 -28.15 18.77
CA THR A 167 -3.54 -27.14 19.00
C THR A 167 -4.54 -27.13 17.85
N PRO A 168 -5.85 -27.10 18.15
CA PRO A 168 -6.88 -26.97 17.12
C PRO A 168 -6.70 -25.66 16.32
N TYR A 169 -6.86 -25.74 15.03
CA TYR A 169 -6.78 -24.58 14.14
C TYR A 169 -8.19 -24.04 13.90
N GLY A 170 -8.50 -22.92 14.52
CA GLY A 170 -9.81 -22.28 14.37
C GLY A 170 -10.04 -21.77 12.95
N ALA A 171 -11.22 -22.08 12.39
CA ALA A 171 -11.69 -21.55 11.12
C ALA A 171 -13.02 -20.82 11.37
N VAL A 172 -12.95 -19.53 11.67
CA VAL A 172 -14.11 -18.67 11.91
C VAL A 172 -14.10 -17.54 10.89
N TYR A 173 -15.18 -17.43 10.12
CA TYR A 173 -15.39 -16.29 9.25
C TYR A 173 -16.11 -15.17 10.01
N SER A 174 -15.47 -14.03 10.17
CA SER A 174 -16.06 -12.86 10.80
C SER A 174 -16.71 -11.97 9.74
N PHE A 175 -18.04 -12.07 9.64
CA PHE A 175 -18.83 -11.20 8.75
C PHE A 175 -19.09 -9.86 9.45
N ASN A 176 -18.24 -8.90 9.20
CA ASN A 176 -18.22 -7.58 9.82
C ASN A 176 -18.66 -6.47 8.85
N TRP A 177 -19.82 -6.63 8.24
CA TRP A 177 -20.31 -5.80 7.15
C TRP A 177 -20.39 -4.29 7.49
N LEU A 178 -20.72 -3.91 8.73
CA LEU A 178 -20.86 -2.50 9.11
C LEU A 178 -19.53 -1.89 9.59
N SER A 179 -18.69 -2.65 10.29
CA SER A 179 -17.40 -2.18 10.79
C SER A 179 -16.30 -2.17 9.72
N ALA A 180 -16.53 -2.79 8.58
CA ALA A 180 -15.57 -2.82 7.48
C ALA A 180 -15.35 -1.42 6.87
N THR A 181 -14.11 -1.08 6.55
CA THR A 181 -13.75 0.20 5.90
C THR A 181 -14.48 0.40 4.56
N GLY A 182 -14.78 -0.70 3.85
CA GLY A 182 -15.58 -0.64 2.61
C GLY A 182 -16.95 -0.01 2.81
N THR A 183 -17.59 -0.22 3.95
CA THR A 183 -18.88 0.41 4.28
C THR A 183 -18.74 1.91 4.46
N ALA A 184 -17.65 2.38 5.09
CA ALA A 184 -17.34 3.81 5.17
C ALA A 184 -17.21 4.45 3.78
N ILE A 185 -16.56 3.73 2.84
CA ILE A 185 -16.38 4.19 1.46
C ILE A 185 -17.74 4.27 0.74
N VAL A 186 -18.62 3.28 0.89
CA VAL A 186 -19.95 3.28 0.30
C VAL A 186 -20.78 4.45 0.85
N ILE A 187 -20.77 4.67 2.17
CA ILE A 187 -21.47 5.79 2.80
C ILE A 187 -20.91 7.13 2.29
N ALA A 188 -19.58 7.26 2.17
CA ALA A 188 -18.96 8.45 1.60
C ALA A 188 -19.42 8.71 0.15
N ALA A 189 -19.54 7.66 -0.65
CA ALA A 189 -20.05 7.77 -2.02
C ALA A 189 -21.51 8.25 -2.03
N VAL A 190 -22.38 7.70 -1.19
CA VAL A 190 -23.79 8.12 -1.08
C VAL A 190 -23.90 9.58 -0.66
N ILE A 191 -23.14 9.99 0.36
CA ILE A 191 -23.10 11.39 0.82
C ILE A 191 -22.63 12.31 -0.31
N THR A 192 -21.60 11.91 -1.05
CA THR A 192 -21.05 12.68 -2.19
C THR A 192 -22.08 12.83 -3.31
N ILE A 193 -22.78 11.75 -3.67
CA ILE A 193 -23.86 11.77 -4.68
C ILE A 193 -24.94 12.76 -4.29
N ALA A 194 -25.36 12.71 -3.02
CA ALA A 194 -26.38 13.63 -2.49
C ALA A 194 -25.89 15.09 -2.47
N TYR A 195 -24.65 15.32 -2.00
CA TYR A 195 -24.07 16.67 -1.93
C TYR A 195 -23.87 17.30 -3.31
N LEU A 196 -23.40 16.54 -4.28
CA LEU A 196 -23.21 17.00 -5.66
C LEU A 196 -24.52 17.04 -6.47
N LYS A 197 -25.65 16.61 -5.87
CA LYS A 197 -26.96 16.53 -6.52
C LYS A 197 -26.91 15.74 -7.83
N MET A 198 -26.20 14.63 -7.84
CA MET A 198 -26.13 13.75 -9.00
C MET A 198 -27.49 13.08 -9.27
N LYS A 199 -27.85 12.94 -10.54
CA LYS A 199 -29.07 12.22 -10.92
C LYS A 199 -28.93 10.73 -10.52
N PRO A 200 -29.92 10.11 -9.85
CA PRO A 200 -29.84 8.72 -9.42
C PRO A 200 -29.54 7.74 -10.58
N ALA A 201 -30.12 7.97 -11.75
CA ALA A 201 -29.86 7.16 -12.93
C ALA A 201 -28.37 7.18 -13.35
N HIS A 202 -27.69 8.32 -13.23
CA HIS A 202 -26.27 8.43 -13.52
C HIS A 202 -25.43 7.70 -12.46
N ALA A 203 -25.78 7.87 -11.19
CA ALA A 203 -25.09 7.17 -10.09
C ALA A 203 -25.19 5.63 -10.22
N LEU A 204 -26.40 5.12 -10.54
CA LEU A 204 -26.62 3.68 -10.76
C LEU A 204 -25.87 3.17 -12.01
N ARG A 205 -25.84 3.94 -13.08
CA ARG A 205 -25.06 3.60 -14.26
C ARG A 205 -23.58 3.50 -13.95
N THR A 206 -23.01 4.51 -13.28
CA THR A 206 -21.61 4.50 -12.85
C THR A 206 -21.30 3.32 -11.94
N LEU A 207 -22.21 2.99 -11.00
CA LEU A 207 -22.07 1.81 -10.15
C LEU A 207 -22.01 0.52 -10.99
N GLY A 208 -22.88 0.36 -11.98
CA GLY A 208 -22.90 -0.80 -12.88
C GLY A 208 -21.61 -0.90 -13.72
N GLU A 209 -21.13 0.23 -14.25
CA GLU A 209 -19.86 0.32 -14.96
C GLU A 209 -18.69 -0.09 -14.06
N THR A 210 -18.64 0.41 -12.82
CA THR A 210 -17.63 0.06 -11.81
C THR A 210 -17.64 -1.44 -11.51
N PHE A 211 -18.79 -2.06 -11.29
CA PHE A 211 -18.87 -3.51 -11.08
C PHE A 211 -18.37 -4.30 -12.28
N ARG A 212 -18.69 -3.85 -13.49
CA ARG A 212 -18.21 -4.50 -14.72
C ARG A 212 -16.68 -4.41 -14.86
N GLU A 213 -16.10 -3.26 -14.59
CA GLU A 213 -14.65 -3.05 -14.62
C GLU A 213 -13.92 -3.84 -13.53
N LEU A 214 -14.51 -3.94 -12.34
CA LEU A 214 -13.91 -4.63 -11.20
C LEU A 214 -14.22 -6.14 -11.15
N ALA A 215 -15.08 -6.67 -12.02
CA ALA A 215 -15.48 -8.08 -11.98
C ALA A 215 -14.28 -9.04 -12.03
N LEU A 216 -13.36 -8.82 -12.95
CA LEU A 216 -12.16 -9.66 -13.08
C LEU A 216 -11.18 -9.47 -11.90
N PRO A 217 -10.84 -8.26 -11.45
CA PRO A 217 -10.10 -8.05 -10.21
C PRO A 217 -10.72 -8.73 -8.98
N ILE A 218 -12.04 -8.61 -8.78
CA ILE A 218 -12.74 -9.25 -7.65
C ILE A 218 -12.61 -10.77 -7.71
N TYR A 219 -12.86 -11.37 -8.88
CA TYR A 219 -12.70 -12.80 -9.09
C TYR A 219 -11.24 -13.24 -8.82
N SER A 220 -10.27 -12.54 -9.36
CA SER A 220 -8.85 -12.84 -9.18
C SER A 220 -8.43 -12.78 -7.71
N ILE A 221 -8.85 -11.74 -6.98
CA ILE A 221 -8.58 -11.61 -5.52
C ILE A 221 -9.25 -12.77 -4.76
N GLY A 222 -10.49 -13.09 -5.10
CA GLY A 222 -11.20 -14.22 -4.49
C GLY A 222 -10.47 -15.55 -4.66
N MET A 223 -9.95 -15.82 -5.86
CA MET A 223 -9.19 -17.06 -6.14
C MET A 223 -7.85 -17.09 -5.39
N VAL A 224 -7.13 -15.97 -5.30
CA VAL A 224 -5.88 -15.86 -4.52
C VAL A 224 -6.13 -16.09 -3.03
N LEU A 225 -7.19 -15.50 -2.48
CA LEU A 225 -7.59 -15.71 -1.08
C LEU A 225 -7.99 -17.16 -0.83
N ALA A 226 -8.77 -17.77 -1.72
CA ALA A 226 -9.13 -19.18 -1.62
C ALA A 226 -7.89 -20.08 -1.59
N PHE A 227 -6.93 -19.85 -2.49
CA PHE A 227 -5.65 -20.57 -2.49
C PHE A 227 -4.88 -20.36 -1.18
N ALA A 228 -4.81 -19.12 -0.68
CA ALA A 228 -4.12 -18.80 0.57
C ALA A 228 -4.72 -19.56 1.77
N PHE A 229 -6.05 -19.61 1.88
CA PHE A 229 -6.72 -20.39 2.92
C PHE A 229 -6.48 -21.89 2.78
N ILE A 230 -6.57 -22.44 1.56
CA ILE A 230 -6.26 -23.85 1.29
C ILE A 230 -4.81 -24.15 1.70
N ALA A 231 -3.85 -23.33 1.29
CA ALA A 231 -2.43 -23.51 1.64
C ALA A 231 -2.21 -23.47 3.16
N ASN A 232 -2.92 -22.63 3.89
CA ASN A 232 -2.80 -22.53 5.35
C ASN A 232 -3.43 -23.75 6.06
N TYR A 233 -4.64 -24.16 5.67
CA TYR A 233 -5.33 -25.28 6.33
C TYR A 233 -4.82 -26.65 5.88
N SER A 234 -4.24 -26.78 4.69
CA SER A 234 -3.59 -28.02 4.24
C SER A 234 -2.21 -28.26 4.85
N GLY A 235 -1.64 -27.25 5.54
CA GLY A 235 -0.30 -27.33 6.09
C GLY A 235 0.81 -26.98 5.10
N LEU A 236 0.48 -26.65 3.84
CA LEU A 236 1.48 -26.26 2.83
C LEU A 236 2.31 -25.06 3.29
N SER A 237 1.67 -24.01 3.81
CA SER A 237 2.35 -22.82 4.35
C SER A 237 3.28 -23.19 5.52
N ALA A 238 2.85 -24.09 6.40
CA ALA A 238 3.66 -24.55 7.53
C ALA A 238 4.88 -25.36 7.06
N THR A 239 4.70 -26.26 6.11
CA THR A 239 5.79 -27.06 5.53
C THR A 239 6.84 -26.17 4.84
N LEU A 240 6.41 -25.21 4.03
CA LEU A 240 7.30 -24.23 3.41
C LEU A 240 8.01 -23.36 4.44
N ALA A 241 7.30 -22.96 5.52
CA ALA A 241 7.92 -22.19 6.60
C ALA A 241 9.03 -22.97 7.30
N LEU A 242 8.84 -24.25 7.58
CA LEU A 242 9.88 -25.11 8.15
C LEU A 242 11.08 -25.27 7.20
N ALA A 243 10.83 -25.45 5.90
CA ALA A 243 11.89 -25.50 4.90
C ALA A 243 12.69 -24.18 4.84
N LEU A 244 12.01 -23.03 4.87
CA LEU A 244 12.66 -21.72 4.91
C LEU A 244 13.40 -21.46 6.22
N ALA A 245 12.97 -22.03 7.34
CA ALA A 245 13.67 -21.93 8.61
C ALA A 245 15.08 -22.53 8.55
N HIS A 246 15.35 -23.50 7.68
CA HIS A 246 16.70 -24.02 7.44
C HIS A 246 17.67 -22.99 6.87
N THR A 247 17.21 -21.89 6.29
CA THR A 247 18.08 -20.79 5.84
C THR A 247 18.67 -19.99 7.00
N GLY A 248 18.18 -20.19 8.21
CA GLY A 248 18.68 -19.57 9.44
C GLY A 248 18.64 -18.03 9.35
N LYS A 249 19.76 -17.41 9.75
CA LYS A 249 19.87 -15.94 9.77
C LYS A 249 19.69 -15.27 8.41
N ALA A 250 19.95 -15.96 7.30
CA ALA A 250 19.79 -15.43 5.96
C ALA A 250 18.31 -15.18 5.62
N PHE A 251 17.37 -15.81 6.32
CA PHE A 251 15.95 -15.59 6.12
C PHE A 251 15.54 -14.12 6.25
N THR A 252 16.13 -13.37 7.17
CA THR A 252 15.83 -11.95 7.38
C THR A 252 16.10 -11.10 6.14
N PHE A 253 17.13 -11.46 5.36
CA PHE A 253 17.43 -10.79 4.10
C PHE A 253 16.46 -11.22 2.98
N PHE A 254 16.13 -12.51 2.90
CA PHE A 254 15.28 -13.04 1.82
C PHE A 254 13.78 -12.88 2.07
N SER A 255 13.35 -12.64 3.30
CA SER A 255 11.95 -12.46 3.69
C SER A 255 11.22 -11.42 2.83
N PRO A 256 11.73 -10.21 2.56
CA PRO A 256 11.07 -9.25 1.68
C PRO A 256 10.88 -9.73 0.24
N PHE A 257 11.76 -10.61 -0.26
CA PHE A 257 11.65 -11.14 -1.61
C PHE A 257 10.44 -12.06 -1.80
N LEU A 258 9.95 -12.71 -0.74
CA LEU A 258 8.69 -13.46 -0.80
C LEU A 258 7.52 -12.53 -1.09
N GLY A 259 7.43 -11.40 -0.39
CA GLY A 259 6.44 -10.37 -0.66
C GLY A 259 6.61 -9.77 -2.06
N TRP A 260 7.85 -9.50 -2.47
CA TRP A 260 8.21 -9.00 -3.80
C TRP A 260 7.69 -9.92 -4.91
N ILE A 261 7.95 -11.24 -4.83
CA ILE A 261 7.43 -12.24 -5.77
C ILE A 261 5.90 -12.27 -5.70
N GLY A 262 5.33 -12.25 -4.49
CA GLY A 262 3.89 -12.28 -4.29
C GLY A 262 3.17 -11.16 -5.01
N VAL A 263 3.66 -9.92 -4.87
CA VAL A 263 3.05 -8.76 -5.55
C VAL A 263 3.37 -8.73 -7.04
N PHE A 264 4.56 -9.15 -7.44
CA PHE A 264 4.88 -9.31 -8.86
C PHE A 264 3.85 -10.21 -9.56
N LEU A 265 3.53 -11.36 -8.96
CA LEU A 265 2.60 -12.33 -9.55
C LEU A 265 1.13 -11.89 -9.47
N THR A 266 0.71 -11.33 -8.34
CA THR A 266 -0.70 -11.01 -8.07
C THR A 266 -1.08 -9.58 -8.42
N GLY A 267 -0.12 -8.69 -8.54
CA GLY A 267 -0.34 -7.26 -8.68
C GLY A 267 -0.92 -6.57 -7.42
N SER A 268 -1.04 -7.28 -6.30
CA SER A 268 -1.72 -6.82 -5.09
C SER A 268 -0.94 -7.16 -3.83
N ASP A 269 -0.58 -6.15 -3.03
CA ASP A 269 0.09 -6.35 -1.75
C ASP A 269 -0.82 -7.05 -0.73
N THR A 270 -2.11 -6.73 -0.73
CA THR A 270 -3.10 -7.42 0.11
C THR A 270 -3.12 -8.92 -0.18
N SER A 271 -3.13 -9.31 -1.46
CA SER A 271 -3.11 -10.71 -1.87
C SER A 271 -1.80 -11.40 -1.50
N ALA A 272 -0.65 -10.73 -1.67
CA ALA A 272 0.66 -11.25 -1.29
C ALA A 272 0.77 -11.45 0.24
N ASN A 273 0.21 -10.53 1.03
CA ASN A 273 0.17 -10.65 2.48
C ASN A 273 -0.75 -11.78 2.94
N ALA A 274 -1.90 -11.97 2.31
CA ALA A 274 -2.79 -13.10 2.58
C ALA A 274 -2.11 -14.44 2.25
N LEU A 275 -1.33 -14.48 1.15
CA LEU A 275 -0.64 -15.68 0.71
C LEU A 275 0.56 -16.04 1.59
N PHE A 276 1.41 -15.08 1.91
CA PHE A 276 2.69 -15.34 2.57
C PHE A 276 2.76 -14.89 4.04
N GLY A 277 1.77 -14.13 4.55
CA GLY A 277 1.81 -13.62 5.92
C GLY A 277 1.92 -14.70 6.98
N ALA A 278 1.13 -15.77 6.86
CA ALA A 278 1.20 -16.91 7.79
C ALA A 278 2.55 -17.66 7.68
N LEU A 279 3.06 -17.85 6.47
CA LEU A 279 4.37 -18.45 6.23
C LEU A 279 5.48 -17.62 6.87
N GLN A 280 5.49 -16.31 6.68
CA GLN A 280 6.46 -15.38 7.27
C GLN A 280 6.44 -15.44 8.80
N ALA A 281 5.23 -15.40 9.41
CA ALA A 281 5.07 -15.47 10.85
C ALA A 281 5.55 -16.81 11.43
N THR A 282 5.20 -17.93 10.79
CA THR A 282 5.60 -19.26 11.23
C THR A 282 7.12 -19.47 11.10
N THR A 283 7.72 -19.03 9.99
CA THR A 283 9.19 -19.11 9.81
C THR A 283 9.91 -18.26 10.87
N ALA A 284 9.40 -17.03 11.12
CA ALA A 284 9.95 -16.17 12.16
C ALA A 284 9.91 -16.83 13.53
N GLN A 285 8.79 -17.48 13.87
CA GLN A 285 8.64 -18.20 15.15
C GLN A 285 9.66 -19.33 15.27
N GLN A 286 9.87 -20.10 14.23
CA GLN A 286 10.86 -21.19 14.20
C GLN A 286 12.32 -20.71 14.37
N LEU A 287 12.59 -19.50 13.89
CA LEU A 287 13.92 -18.88 13.97
C LEU A 287 14.12 -18.02 15.23
N GLY A 288 13.13 -17.92 16.11
CA GLY A 288 13.18 -17.02 17.28
C GLY A 288 13.24 -15.53 16.89
N LEU A 289 12.70 -15.16 15.71
CA LEU A 289 12.67 -13.79 15.20
C LEU A 289 11.32 -13.12 15.52
N PRO A 290 11.25 -11.79 15.62
CA PRO A 290 9.99 -11.07 15.77
C PRO A 290 9.07 -11.29 14.57
N GLN A 291 7.92 -11.94 14.78
CA GLN A 291 6.94 -12.25 13.74
C GLN A 291 6.46 -10.98 13.02
N VAL A 292 6.19 -9.92 13.78
CA VAL A 292 5.76 -8.61 13.26
C VAL A 292 6.76 -8.05 12.27
N LEU A 293 8.06 -8.19 12.54
CA LEU A 293 9.12 -7.73 11.66
C LEU A 293 9.11 -8.47 10.31
N MET A 294 8.96 -9.80 10.31
CA MET A 294 8.96 -10.59 9.08
C MET A 294 7.68 -10.38 8.26
N VAL A 295 6.53 -10.30 8.90
CA VAL A 295 5.27 -9.97 8.21
C VAL A 295 5.32 -8.56 7.62
N ALA A 296 5.86 -7.58 8.36
CA ALA A 296 6.09 -6.24 7.81
C ALA A 296 7.12 -6.23 6.68
N ALA A 297 8.11 -7.13 6.69
CA ALA A 297 9.06 -7.29 5.59
C ALA A 297 8.38 -7.80 4.31
N ASN A 298 7.39 -8.70 4.45
CA ASN A 298 6.59 -9.16 3.32
C ASN A 298 5.89 -8.00 2.63
N THR A 299 5.16 -7.18 3.39
CA THR A 299 4.46 -5.99 2.87
C THR A 299 5.43 -5.01 2.21
N THR A 300 6.52 -4.64 2.88
CA THR A 300 7.48 -3.65 2.34
C THR A 300 8.19 -4.18 1.09
N GLY A 301 8.52 -5.47 1.06
CA GLY A 301 9.05 -6.14 -0.13
C GLY A 301 8.02 -6.16 -1.26
N GLY A 302 6.76 -6.40 -0.94
CA GLY A 302 5.63 -6.37 -1.87
C GLY A 302 5.49 -5.03 -2.59
N VAL A 303 5.63 -3.91 -1.87
CA VAL A 303 5.60 -2.57 -2.47
C VAL A 303 6.63 -2.43 -3.59
N THR A 304 7.84 -2.96 -3.42
CA THR A 304 8.87 -2.92 -4.48
C THR A 304 8.56 -3.87 -5.63
N GLY A 305 7.88 -5.00 -5.36
CA GLY A 305 7.37 -5.91 -6.40
C GLY A 305 6.28 -5.28 -7.27
N LYS A 306 5.53 -4.31 -6.72
CA LYS A 306 4.52 -3.56 -7.47
C LYS A 306 5.09 -2.81 -8.67
N MET A 307 6.34 -2.34 -8.59
CA MET A 307 7.04 -1.65 -9.69
C MET A 307 7.13 -2.47 -10.96
N ILE A 308 7.15 -3.78 -10.84
CA ILE A 308 7.33 -4.73 -11.97
C ILE A 308 6.09 -5.56 -12.24
N SER A 309 5.02 -5.41 -11.47
CA SER A 309 3.81 -6.19 -11.72
C SER A 309 3.24 -5.85 -13.10
N PRO A 310 2.84 -6.87 -13.90
CA PRO A 310 2.33 -6.65 -15.25
C PRO A 310 1.17 -5.65 -15.28
N GLN A 311 0.30 -5.71 -14.27
CA GLN A 311 -0.83 -4.80 -14.12
C GLN A 311 -0.38 -3.32 -13.97
N SER A 312 0.62 -3.05 -13.11
CA SER A 312 1.10 -1.68 -12.90
C SER A 312 1.84 -1.14 -14.11
N ILE A 313 2.61 -1.99 -14.79
CA ILE A 313 3.34 -1.65 -16.02
C ILE A 313 2.35 -1.29 -17.13
N ALA A 314 1.31 -2.11 -17.34
CA ALA A 314 0.28 -1.85 -18.34
C ALA A 314 -0.42 -0.51 -18.09
N ILE A 315 -0.81 -0.23 -16.83
CA ILE A 315 -1.44 1.04 -16.45
C ILE A 315 -0.49 2.22 -16.68
N ALA A 316 0.79 2.09 -16.30
CA ALA A 316 1.77 3.13 -16.50
C ALA A 316 2.00 3.42 -17.99
N CYS A 317 2.17 2.38 -18.82
CA CYS A 317 2.33 2.52 -20.26
C CYS A 317 1.12 3.19 -20.90
N ALA A 318 -0.10 2.80 -20.51
CA ALA A 318 -1.32 3.42 -21.00
C ALA A 318 -1.40 4.91 -20.63
N ALA A 319 -1.05 5.26 -19.38
CA ALA A 319 -1.11 6.63 -18.88
C ALA A 319 -0.18 7.61 -19.61
N VAL A 320 0.98 7.12 -20.10
CA VAL A 320 1.98 7.94 -20.80
C VAL A 320 2.00 7.72 -22.32
N GLY A 321 1.03 7.00 -22.88
CA GLY A 321 0.91 6.76 -24.32
C GLY A 321 1.96 5.78 -24.88
N LEU A 322 2.56 4.94 -24.05
CA LEU A 322 3.55 3.92 -24.41
C LEU A 322 2.94 2.50 -24.48
N ALA A 323 1.65 2.38 -24.79
CA ALA A 323 1.00 1.08 -24.96
C ALA A 323 1.75 0.25 -26.02
N GLY A 324 2.04 -1.02 -25.70
CA GLY A 324 2.86 -1.91 -26.52
C GLY A 324 4.37 -1.89 -26.21
N LYS A 325 4.84 -1.02 -25.30
CA LYS A 325 6.23 -0.96 -24.83
C LYS A 325 6.41 -1.44 -23.39
N GLU A 326 5.52 -2.30 -22.93
CA GLU A 326 5.50 -2.83 -21.56
C GLU A 326 6.80 -3.57 -21.22
N SER A 327 7.37 -4.29 -22.20
CA SER A 327 8.65 -5.00 -22.04
C SER A 327 9.82 -4.06 -21.78
N ASP A 328 9.85 -2.88 -22.41
CA ASP A 328 10.93 -1.93 -22.24
C ASP A 328 10.85 -1.30 -20.84
N LEU A 329 9.64 -0.93 -20.41
CA LEU A 329 9.41 -0.41 -19.07
C LEU A 329 9.75 -1.48 -18.02
N PHE A 330 9.38 -2.74 -18.23
CA PHE A 330 9.73 -3.83 -17.33
C PHE A 330 11.25 -3.99 -17.20
N ARG A 331 11.98 -4.04 -18.32
CA ARG A 331 13.45 -4.14 -18.31
C ARG A 331 14.12 -2.96 -17.59
N PHE A 332 13.55 -1.79 -17.68
CA PHE A 332 14.04 -0.63 -16.95
C PHE A 332 13.77 -0.75 -15.45
N THR A 333 12.53 -1.08 -15.07
CA THR A 333 12.10 -1.05 -13.67
C THR A 333 12.62 -2.23 -12.85
N VAL A 334 12.82 -3.42 -13.44
CA VAL A 334 13.23 -4.64 -12.70
C VAL A 334 14.54 -4.46 -11.94
N LYS A 335 15.52 -3.78 -12.53
CA LYS A 335 16.82 -3.52 -11.85
C LYS A 335 16.61 -2.67 -10.59
N HIS A 336 15.81 -1.62 -10.69
CA HIS A 336 15.52 -0.72 -9.58
C HIS A 336 14.69 -1.42 -8.50
N SER A 337 13.71 -2.21 -8.90
CA SER A 337 12.88 -3.02 -8.00
C SER A 337 13.72 -4.00 -7.19
N LEU A 338 14.65 -4.71 -7.83
CA LEU A 338 15.58 -5.64 -7.15
C LEU A 338 16.52 -4.92 -6.19
N ILE A 339 17.04 -3.76 -6.57
CA ILE A 339 17.90 -2.94 -5.68
C ILE A 339 17.09 -2.54 -4.43
N PHE A 340 15.87 -2.05 -4.59
CA PHE A 340 15.03 -1.68 -3.45
C PHE A 340 14.67 -2.90 -2.60
N ALA A 341 14.34 -4.05 -3.19
CA ALA A 341 14.11 -5.29 -2.45
C ALA A 341 15.33 -5.70 -1.62
N ALA A 342 16.53 -5.61 -2.21
CA ALA A 342 17.78 -5.89 -1.50
C ALA A 342 18.05 -4.88 -0.36
N MET A 343 17.81 -3.59 -0.58
CA MET A 343 17.92 -2.58 0.47
C MET A 343 16.96 -2.86 1.64
N ILE A 344 15.73 -3.27 1.35
CA ILE A 344 14.76 -3.67 2.38
C ILE A 344 15.25 -4.94 3.10
N GLY A 345 15.82 -5.91 2.37
CA GLY A 345 16.44 -7.10 2.96
C GLY A 345 17.56 -6.78 3.94
N ILE A 346 18.48 -5.88 3.55
CA ILE A 346 19.55 -5.38 4.42
C ILE A 346 18.92 -4.69 5.65
N MET A 347 17.96 -3.79 5.47
CA MET A 347 17.32 -3.08 6.57
C MET A 347 16.59 -4.04 7.52
N THR A 348 15.90 -5.04 6.98
CA THR A 348 15.23 -6.08 7.78
C THR A 348 16.25 -6.85 8.63
N THR A 349 17.39 -7.20 8.04
CA THR A 349 18.47 -7.88 8.75
C THR A 349 19.07 -7.00 9.86
N LEU A 350 19.31 -5.71 9.56
CA LEU A 350 19.78 -4.76 10.57
C LEU A 350 18.79 -4.63 11.72
N GLN A 351 17.49 -4.52 11.44
CA GLN A 351 16.46 -4.46 12.46
C GLN A 351 16.34 -5.74 13.28
N ALA A 352 16.51 -6.89 12.67
CA ALA A 352 16.42 -8.16 13.37
C ALA A 352 17.55 -8.36 14.41
N TYR A 353 18.76 -7.83 14.15
CA TYR A 353 19.93 -8.16 14.95
C TYR A 353 20.60 -6.98 15.65
N TRP A 354 20.53 -5.76 15.10
CA TRP A 354 21.23 -4.59 15.64
C TRP A 354 20.32 -3.43 16.00
N LEU A 355 19.29 -3.21 15.23
CA LEU A 355 18.35 -2.11 15.42
C LEU A 355 17.02 -2.60 16.02
N THR A 356 17.10 -3.52 16.98
CA THR A 356 15.92 -4.17 17.59
C THR A 356 14.99 -3.19 18.28
N TRP A 357 15.51 -2.06 18.76
CA TRP A 357 14.72 -0.97 19.34
C TRP A 357 13.74 -0.30 18.35
N MET A 358 13.94 -0.53 17.04
CA MET A 358 13.03 -0.04 16.01
C MET A 358 11.80 -0.93 15.79
N ILE A 359 11.74 -2.09 16.45
CA ILE A 359 10.62 -3.04 16.36
C ILE A 359 9.62 -2.65 17.45
N PRO A 360 8.32 -2.46 17.11
CA PRO A 360 7.29 -2.08 18.07
C PRO A 360 7.00 -3.19 19.08
#